data_3506e78dd094ff8966e38c9dd3be5457
#
_entry.id   3506e78dd094ff8966e38c9dd3be5457
#
_cell.length_a   1.000
_cell.length_b   1.000
_cell.length_c   1.000
_cell.angle_alpha   90.00
_cell.angle_beta   90.00
_cell.angle_gamma   90.00
#
_symmetry.space_group_name_H-M   'P 1'
#
loop_
_entity.id
_entity.type
_entity.pdbx_description
1 polymer ?
#
loop_
_entity_poly.entity_id
_entity_poly.type
_entity_poly.pdbx_seq_one_letter_code
_entity_poly.pdbx_strand_id
1 'polypeptide(L)'
;MIAPDLEVSLHMAFVESRQKRYEFITVEHLLLAMLDNASAAEVLNACLVDIEDLRSVLMDHIARHTPVINGTEEVDTQPTLGFQRVIQRAILHVQSSGKKEVTGANVLVSIFGEKDSHAVYFLHQRGVTRLDVVNYISHHIRKAPHENDAKPGNEVDGEHDSNSGGMLENYTVNLNHLALINKIDPLVGREKEIERVIQTLCRRRKNNPLLVGEAGVGKTAIAEGLAKRIVEKDVPDLLLKHQIYALDMGALLAGTKYRGDFE
;
A
#
# COMPACT_ATOMS: atom_id res chain seq x y z
N MET A 1 21.03 10.77 0.18
CA MET A 1 21.11 11.87 -0.82
C MET A 1 19.75 12.06 -1.45
N ILE A 2 19.42 13.28 -1.94
CA ILE A 2 18.23 13.51 -2.76
C ILE A 2 18.59 13.12 -4.20
N ALA A 3 17.70 12.43 -4.90
CA ALA A 3 17.90 12.06 -6.31
C ALA A 3 17.93 13.33 -7.18
N PRO A 4 18.79 13.40 -8.22
CA PRO A 4 18.94 14.61 -9.05
C PRO A 4 17.64 15.07 -9.72
N ASP A 5 16.80 14.12 -10.17
CA ASP A 5 15.49 14.41 -10.77
C ASP A 5 14.52 15.03 -9.75
N LEU A 6 14.56 14.59 -8.50
CA LEU A 6 13.77 15.18 -7.42
C LEU A 6 14.27 16.58 -7.06
N GLU A 7 15.58 16.80 -7.03
CA GLU A 7 16.16 18.12 -6.76
C GLU A 7 15.71 19.13 -7.82
N VAL A 8 15.73 18.75 -9.10
CA VAL A 8 15.22 19.58 -10.20
C VAL A 8 13.73 19.89 -10.02
N SER A 9 12.90 18.87 -9.71
CA SER A 9 11.47 19.07 -9.51
C SER A 9 11.16 20.02 -8.35
N LEU A 10 11.88 19.89 -7.24
CA LEU A 10 11.74 20.80 -6.09
C LEU A 10 12.17 22.22 -6.45
N HIS A 11 13.30 22.37 -7.14
CA HIS A 11 13.79 23.68 -7.58
C HIS A 11 12.77 24.37 -8.50
N MET A 12 12.22 23.66 -9.47
CA MET A 12 11.19 24.19 -10.37
C MET A 12 9.93 24.64 -9.61
N ALA A 13 9.48 23.86 -8.61
CA ALA A 13 8.35 24.26 -7.77
C ALA A 13 8.57 25.59 -7.05
N PHE A 14 9.79 25.83 -6.53
CA PHE A 14 10.15 27.11 -5.93
C PHE A 14 10.20 28.24 -6.95
N VAL A 15 10.80 28.01 -8.12
CA VAL A 15 10.91 29.01 -9.19
C VAL A 15 9.51 29.43 -9.67
N GLU A 16 8.63 28.47 -9.94
CA GLU A 16 7.25 28.77 -10.36
C GLU A 16 6.44 29.51 -9.30
N SER A 17 6.59 29.10 -8.04
CA SER A 17 5.90 29.77 -6.92
C SER A 17 6.36 31.22 -6.77
N ARG A 18 7.66 31.50 -6.94
CA ARG A 18 8.22 32.87 -6.94
C ARG A 18 7.75 33.68 -8.16
N GLN A 19 7.73 33.09 -9.35
CA GLN A 19 7.25 33.75 -10.57
C GLN A 19 5.78 34.16 -10.45
N LYS A 20 4.95 33.30 -9.83
CA LYS A 20 3.53 33.57 -9.57
C LYS A 20 3.33 34.42 -8.29
N ARG A 21 4.41 34.80 -7.61
CA ARG A 21 4.42 35.65 -6.41
C ARG A 21 3.63 35.07 -5.24
N TYR A 22 3.59 33.73 -5.10
CA TYR A 22 2.96 33.10 -3.97
C TYR A 22 3.77 33.32 -2.68
N GLU A 23 3.05 33.68 -1.60
CA GLU A 23 3.67 33.86 -0.27
C GLU A 23 4.20 32.56 0.29
N PHE A 24 3.47 31.47 0.06
CA PHE A 24 3.80 30.14 0.58
C PHE A 24 3.88 29.09 -0.53
N ILE A 25 4.80 28.13 -0.34
CA ILE A 25 4.80 26.89 -1.09
C ILE A 25 4.21 25.77 -0.20
N THR A 26 3.14 25.14 -0.65
CA THR A 26 2.33 24.19 0.11
C THR A 26 2.51 22.74 -0.38
N VAL A 27 1.86 21.77 0.27
CA VAL A 27 1.87 20.35 -0.14
C VAL A 27 1.24 20.17 -1.54
N GLU A 28 0.28 21.01 -1.91
CA GLU A 28 -0.36 21.00 -3.22
C GLU A 28 0.63 21.42 -4.33
N HIS A 29 1.49 22.39 -4.08
CA HIS A 29 2.59 22.75 -4.99
C HIS A 29 3.60 21.59 -5.12
N LEU A 30 3.88 20.91 -3.99
CA LEU A 30 4.77 19.77 -4.01
C LEU A 30 4.17 18.62 -4.84
N LEU A 31 2.88 18.31 -4.67
CA LEU A 31 2.22 17.29 -5.48
C LEU A 31 2.21 17.68 -6.96
N LEU A 32 1.95 18.96 -7.28
CA LEU A 32 2.01 19.46 -8.66
C LEU A 32 3.40 19.23 -9.28
N ALA A 33 4.48 19.53 -8.56
CA ALA A 33 5.84 19.27 -9.02
C ALA A 33 6.14 17.78 -9.17
N MET A 34 5.51 16.91 -8.37
CA MET A 34 5.67 15.46 -8.50
C MET A 34 4.99 14.90 -9.76
N LEU A 35 4.02 15.58 -10.36
CA LEU A 35 3.42 15.16 -11.63
C LEU A 35 4.42 15.20 -12.79
N ASP A 36 5.43 16.08 -12.73
CA ASP A 36 6.50 16.20 -13.71
C ASP A 36 7.76 15.39 -13.35
N ASN A 37 7.78 14.80 -12.15
CA ASN A 37 8.87 13.93 -11.74
C ASN A 37 8.69 12.51 -12.29
N ALA A 38 9.68 12.00 -13.02
CA ALA A 38 9.57 10.71 -13.71
C ALA A 38 9.17 9.55 -12.78
N SER A 39 9.82 9.45 -11.59
CA SER A 39 9.56 8.36 -10.65
C SER A 39 8.18 8.46 -9.97
N ALA A 40 7.69 9.68 -9.70
CA ALA A 40 6.37 9.88 -9.11
C ALA A 40 5.25 9.74 -10.17
N ALA A 41 5.45 10.27 -11.38
CA ALA A 41 4.51 10.13 -12.48
C ALA A 41 4.29 8.67 -12.89
N GLU A 42 5.36 7.86 -12.90
CA GLU A 42 5.26 6.41 -13.14
C GLU A 42 4.34 5.73 -12.13
N VAL A 43 4.50 6.04 -10.84
CA VAL A 43 3.66 5.50 -9.76
C VAL A 43 2.19 5.94 -9.93
N LEU A 44 1.93 7.21 -10.22
CA LEU A 44 0.58 7.73 -10.42
C LEU A 44 -0.11 7.08 -11.63
N ASN A 45 0.61 6.91 -12.74
CA ASN A 45 0.12 6.20 -13.92
C ASN A 45 -0.20 4.72 -13.61
N ALA A 46 0.62 4.07 -12.82
CA ALA A 46 0.38 2.70 -12.39
C ALA A 46 -0.85 2.59 -11.45
N CYS A 47 -1.19 3.67 -10.74
CA CYS A 47 -2.41 3.80 -9.95
C CYS A 47 -3.63 4.25 -10.77
N LEU A 48 -3.54 4.32 -12.10
CA LEU A 48 -4.60 4.73 -13.04
C LEU A 48 -5.07 6.17 -12.81
N VAL A 49 -4.19 7.07 -12.40
CA VAL A 49 -4.50 8.50 -12.25
C VAL A 49 -4.38 9.19 -13.61
N ASP A 50 -5.40 9.95 -13.96
CA ASP A 50 -5.28 10.95 -15.04
C ASP A 50 -4.47 12.14 -14.53
N ILE A 51 -3.20 12.21 -14.98
CA ILE A 51 -2.25 13.24 -14.54
C ILE A 51 -2.69 14.63 -14.98
N GLU A 52 -3.28 14.75 -16.18
CA GLU A 52 -3.71 16.07 -16.69
C GLU A 52 -4.94 16.60 -15.94
N ASP A 53 -5.89 15.73 -15.61
CA ASP A 53 -7.02 16.10 -14.77
C ASP A 53 -6.57 16.49 -13.35
N LEU A 54 -5.67 15.73 -12.74
CA LEU A 54 -5.10 16.05 -11.42
C LEU A 54 -4.34 17.38 -11.45
N ARG A 55 -3.56 17.63 -12.51
CA ARG A 55 -2.83 18.88 -12.73
C ARG A 55 -3.78 20.07 -12.79
N SER A 56 -4.83 19.96 -13.57
CA SER A 56 -5.83 21.03 -13.75
C SER A 56 -6.46 21.41 -12.41
N VAL A 57 -6.89 20.43 -11.63
CA VAL A 57 -7.53 20.66 -10.32
C VAL A 57 -6.55 21.26 -9.31
N LEU A 58 -5.30 20.79 -9.28
CA LEU A 58 -4.26 21.33 -8.40
C LEU A 58 -3.95 22.79 -8.75
N MET A 59 -3.78 23.10 -10.04
CA MET A 59 -3.51 24.47 -10.48
C MET A 59 -4.64 25.43 -10.13
N ASP A 60 -5.90 25.03 -10.34
CA ASP A 60 -7.07 25.83 -9.96
C ASP A 60 -7.17 26.03 -8.45
N HIS A 61 -6.94 24.99 -7.67
CA HIS A 61 -6.93 25.08 -6.20
C HIS A 61 -5.83 26.02 -5.69
N ILE A 62 -4.60 25.86 -6.18
CA ILE A 62 -3.47 26.70 -5.81
C ILE A 62 -3.75 28.18 -6.15
N ALA A 63 -4.26 28.45 -7.35
CA ALA A 63 -4.55 29.81 -7.79
C ALA A 63 -5.62 30.51 -6.93
N ARG A 64 -6.60 29.74 -6.41
CA ARG A 64 -7.68 30.31 -5.58
C ARG A 64 -7.33 30.46 -4.10
N HIS A 65 -6.46 29.59 -3.57
CA HIS A 65 -6.29 29.48 -2.12
C HIS A 65 -4.88 29.90 -1.64
N THR A 66 -3.92 30.12 -2.54
CA THR A 66 -2.60 30.55 -2.14
C THR A 66 -2.50 32.08 -2.19
N PRO A 67 -2.15 32.75 -1.09
CA PRO A 67 -1.96 34.21 -1.06
C PRO A 67 -0.88 34.65 -2.05
N VAL A 68 -1.16 35.75 -2.77
CA VAL A 68 -0.23 36.37 -3.71
C VAL A 68 0.28 37.69 -3.12
N ILE A 69 1.58 37.90 -3.11
CA ILE A 69 2.19 39.13 -2.61
C ILE A 69 2.12 40.21 -3.69
N ASN A 70 1.44 41.32 -3.38
CA ASN A 70 1.40 42.51 -4.23
C ASN A 70 2.65 43.39 -4.03
N GLY A 71 3.23 43.85 -5.11
CA GLY A 71 4.39 44.75 -5.07
C GLY A 71 5.40 44.44 -6.18
N THR A 72 6.47 45.24 -6.26
CA THR A 72 7.55 45.08 -7.26
C THR A 72 8.82 44.45 -6.68
N GLU A 73 8.89 44.23 -5.37
CA GLU A 73 10.03 43.63 -4.70
C GLU A 73 10.10 42.10 -4.97
N GLU A 74 11.29 41.53 -4.84
CA GLU A 74 11.49 40.09 -4.91
C GLU A 74 10.72 39.41 -3.80
N VAL A 75 9.95 38.36 -4.18
CA VAL A 75 9.16 37.58 -3.24
C VAL A 75 10.00 36.41 -2.71
N ASP A 76 10.19 36.33 -1.41
CA ASP A 76 10.78 35.20 -0.74
C ASP A 76 9.67 34.22 -0.32
N THR A 77 9.34 33.28 -1.22
CA THR A 77 8.31 32.26 -0.99
C THR A 77 8.74 31.31 0.11
N GLN A 78 7.94 31.21 1.17
CA GLN A 78 8.27 30.40 2.35
C GLN A 78 7.63 29.01 2.27
N PRO A 79 8.38 27.91 2.55
CA PRO A 79 7.78 26.59 2.62
C PRO A 79 6.91 26.44 3.88
N THR A 80 5.69 25.97 3.71
CA THR A 80 4.79 25.66 4.83
C THR A 80 5.33 24.53 5.69
N LEU A 81 4.88 24.43 6.94
CA LEU A 81 5.23 23.33 7.84
C LEU A 81 4.86 21.96 7.27
N GLY A 82 3.73 21.87 6.55
CA GLY A 82 3.31 20.62 5.87
C GLY A 82 4.31 20.20 4.79
N PHE A 83 4.75 21.15 3.96
CA PHE A 83 5.78 20.90 2.94
C PHE A 83 7.09 20.40 3.58
N GLN A 84 7.58 21.07 4.62
CA GLN A 84 8.81 20.68 5.32
C GLN A 84 8.69 19.28 5.94
N ARG A 85 7.56 18.98 6.60
CA ARG A 85 7.31 17.66 7.20
C ARG A 85 7.29 16.54 6.17
N VAL A 86 6.70 16.77 4.99
CA VAL A 86 6.70 15.77 3.91
C VAL A 86 8.12 15.43 3.47
N ILE A 87 8.95 16.44 3.21
CA ILE A 87 10.33 16.22 2.78
C ILE A 87 11.14 15.53 3.89
N GLN A 88 11.05 15.99 5.14
CA GLN A 88 11.74 15.35 6.26
C GLN A 88 11.33 13.90 6.44
N ARG A 89 10.02 13.60 6.33
CA ARG A 89 9.50 12.24 6.42
C ARG A 89 10.02 11.35 5.30
N ALA A 90 10.11 11.86 4.06
CA ALA A 90 10.67 11.13 2.93
C ALA A 90 12.15 10.77 3.18
N ILE A 91 12.94 11.74 3.68
CA ILE A 91 14.36 11.52 4.00
C ILE A 91 14.52 10.46 5.09
N LEU A 92 13.80 10.61 6.21
CA LEU A 92 13.85 9.67 7.33
C LEU A 92 13.43 8.24 6.92
N HIS A 93 12.38 8.13 6.09
CA HIS A 93 11.90 6.84 5.59
C HIS A 93 12.97 6.14 4.73
N VAL A 94 13.63 6.86 3.84
CA VAL A 94 14.69 6.31 2.99
C VAL A 94 15.91 5.91 3.82
N GLN A 95 16.31 6.72 4.80
CA GLN A 95 17.41 6.39 5.72
C GLN A 95 17.11 5.13 6.53
N SER A 96 15.88 4.98 7.06
CA SER A 96 15.48 3.82 7.85
C SER A 96 15.37 2.54 7.00
N SER A 97 15.09 2.66 5.70
CA SER A 97 14.99 1.52 4.78
C SER A 97 16.33 1.11 4.13
N GLY A 98 17.44 1.76 4.51
CA GLY A 98 18.77 1.46 3.95
C GLY A 98 18.96 1.87 2.49
N LYS A 99 18.03 2.58 1.90
CA LYS A 99 18.15 3.12 0.55
C LYS A 99 19.05 4.35 0.55
N LYS A 100 19.79 4.57 -0.54
CA LYS A 100 20.80 5.67 -0.61
C LYS A 100 20.21 7.00 -1.04
N GLU A 101 19.12 7.00 -1.80
CA GLU A 101 18.58 8.19 -2.45
C GLU A 101 17.07 8.32 -2.24
N VAL A 102 16.63 9.56 -2.00
CA VAL A 102 15.22 9.93 -1.90
C VAL A 102 14.72 10.27 -3.30
N THR A 103 13.73 9.55 -3.78
CA THR A 103 13.10 9.75 -5.11
C THR A 103 11.76 10.46 -4.98
N GLY A 104 11.20 10.93 -6.11
CA GLY A 104 9.85 11.51 -6.15
C GLY A 104 8.78 10.53 -5.67
N ALA A 105 8.93 9.24 -5.94
CA ALA A 105 8.05 8.20 -5.42
C ALA A 105 8.02 8.15 -3.87
N ASN A 106 9.17 8.35 -3.20
CA ASN A 106 9.23 8.41 -1.73
C ASN A 106 8.55 9.67 -1.19
N VAL A 107 8.67 10.80 -1.89
CA VAL A 107 7.95 12.03 -1.56
C VAL A 107 6.45 11.83 -1.71
N LEU A 108 5.99 11.20 -2.79
CA LEU A 108 4.58 10.89 -3.02
C LEU A 108 3.98 10.06 -1.88
N VAL A 109 4.65 9.00 -1.41
CA VAL A 109 4.23 8.24 -0.21
C VAL A 109 4.12 9.14 1.02
N SER A 110 5.07 10.07 1.17
CA SER A 110 5.15 10.94 2.35
C SER A 110 4.06 12.02 2.37
N ILE A 111 3.55 12.42 1.19
CA ILE A 111 2.40 13.35 1.05
C ILE A 111 1.17 12.79 1.77
N PHE A 112 0.88 11.49 1.65
CA PHE A 112 -0.25 10.85 2.35
C PHE A 112 -0.19 10.93 3.88
N GLY A 113 0.94 11.32 4.45
CA GLY A 113 1.05 11.60 5.88
C GLY A 113 0.44 12.93 6.33
N GLU A 114 0.15 13.84 5.40
CA GLU A 114 -0.54 15.12 5.66
C GLU A 114 -2.02 14.95 5.36
N LYS A 115 -2.74 14.20 6.22
CA LYS A 115 -4.14 13.79 6.02
C LYS A 115 -5.10 14.94 5.79
N ASP A 116 -4.79 16.11 6.35
CA ASP A 116 -5.63 17.31 6.27
C ASP A 116 -5.31 18.18 5.04
N SER A 117 -4.37 17.78 4.16
CA SER A 117 -4.04 18.52 2.95
C SER A 117 -5.01 18.24 1.81
N HIS A 118 -5.27 19.26 0.99
CA HIS A 118 -6.06 19.09 -0.22
C HIS A 118 -5.34 18.20 -1.25
N ALA A 119 -4.02 18.12 -1.21
CA ALA A 119 -3.25 17.21 -2.05
C ALA A 119 -3.69 15.74 -1.83
N VAL A 120 -3.81 15.31 -0.56
CA VAL A 120 -4.29 13.95 -0.22
C VAL A 120 -5.76 13.78 -0.59
N TYR A 121 -6.60 14.80 -0.36
CA TYR A 121 -8.00 14.77 -0.77
C TYR A 121 -8.17 14.53 -2.28
N PHE A 122 -7.44 15.23 -3.13
CA PHE A 122 -7.51 15.07 -4.59
C PHE A 122 -7.01 13.70 -5.05
N LEU A 123 -6.00 13.14 -4.40
CA LEU A 123 -5.55 11.77 -4.65
C LEU A 123 -6.63 10.74 -4.28
N HIS A 124 -7.27 10.91 -3.11
CA HIS A 124 -8.35 10.02 -2.68
C HIS A 124 -9.59 10.11 -3.56
N GLN A 125 -9.96 11.30 -4.06
CA GLN A 125 -11.06 11.45 -5.02
C GLN A 125 -10.83 10.64 -6.32
N ARG A 126 -9.57 10.44 -6.69
CA ARG A 126 -9.17 9.60 -7.85
C ARG A 126 -8.92 8.14 -7.45
N GLY A 127 -9.38 7.78 -6.26
CA GLY A 127 -9.27 6.43 -5.75
C GLY A 127 -7.86 5.99 -5.39
N VAL A 128 -6.87 6.87 -5.34
CA VAL A 128 -5.50 6.53 -4.97
C VAL A 128 -5.34 6.55 -3.47
N THR A 129 -4.88 5.44 -2.92
CA THR A 129 -4.55 5.31 -1.50
C THR A 129 -3.04 5.25 -1.29
N ARG A 130 -2.59 5.51 -0.07
CA ARG A 130 -1.18 5.32 0.29
C ARG A 130 -0.71 3.89 0.01
N LEU A 131 -1.60 2.92 0.21
CA LEU A 131 -1.29 1.50 -0.01
C LEU A 131 -1.02 1.19 -1.49
N ASP A 132 -1.82 1.74 -2.41
CA ASP A 132 -1.62 1.56 -3.86
C ASP A 132 -0.22 2.04 -4.28
N VAL A 133 0.18 3.21 -3.78
CA VAL A 133 1.50 3.80 -4.05
C VAL A 133 2.63 2.94 -3.47
N VAL A 134 2.49 2.49 -2.22
CA VAL A 134 3.50 1.63 -1.57
C VAL A 134 3.61 0.28 -2.28
N ASN A 135 2.49 -0.34 -2.66
CA ASN A 135 2.47 -1.62 -3.37
C ASN A 135 3.20 -1.52 -4.72
N TYR A 136 2.98 -0.42 -5.44
CA TYR A 136 3.72 -0.23 -6.69
C TYR A 136 5.22 -0.06 -6.47
N ILE A 137 5.63 0.77 -5.50
CA ILE A 137 7.05 1.03 -5.21
C ILE A 137 7.78 -0.23 -4.71
N SER A 138 7.10 -1.10 -3.95
CA SER A 138 7.71 -2.29 -3.34
C SER A 138 7.63 -3.53 -4.22
N HIS A 139 6.55 -3.68 -4.98
CA HIS A 139 6.23 -4.92 -5.70
C HIS A 139 5.91 -4.72 -7.17
N HIS A 140 5.92 -3.48 -7.69
CA HIS A 140 5.50 -3.11 -9.06
C HIS A 140 4.09 -3.61 -9.42
N ILE A 141 3.21 -3.76 -8.41
CA ILE A 141 1.82 -4.15 -8.61
C ILE A 141 1.03 -2.93 -9.08
N ARG A 142 0.52 -2.98 -10.32
CA ARG A 142 -0.35 -1.95 -10.88
C ARG A 142 -1.77 -2.10 -10.33
N LYS A 143 -2.46 -0.98 -10.12
CA LYS A 143 -3.85 -0.97 -9.74
C LYS A 143 -4.71 -1.54 -10.88
N ALA A 144 -5.59 -2.50 -10.57
CA ALA A 144 -6.59 -2.97 -11.53
C ALA A 144 -7.69 -1.91 -11.70
N PRO A 145 -8.25 -1.71 -12.92
CA PRO A 145 -9.39 -0.83 -13.13
C PRO A 145 -10.55 -1.29 -12.25
N HIS A 146 -11.11 -0.41 -11.42
CA HIS A 146 -12.38 -0.66 -10.76
C HIS A 146 -13.50 -0.60 -11.81
N GLU A 147 -14.09 -1.71 -12.15
CA GLU A 147 -15.40 -1.76 -12.82
C GLU A 147 -16.48 -1.32 -11.82
N ASN A 148 -16.68 -0.02 -11.65
CA ASN A 148 -17.82 0.53 -10.94
C ASN A 148 -18.25 1.85 -11.58
N ASP A 149 -18.80 1.74 -12.80
CA ASP A 149 -19.76 2.71 -13.37
C ASP A 149 -20.82 1.94 -14.17
N ALA A 150 -21.66 1.17 -13.47
CA ALA A 150 -22.92 0.69 -14.02
C ALA A 150 -24.00 0.70 -12.93
N LYS A 151 -25.11 1.34 -13.26
CA LYS A 151 -26.32 1.59 -12.48
C LYS A 151 -26.94 0.32 -11.87
N PRO A 152 -27.78 0.47 -10.81
CA PRO A 152 -28.38 -0.66 -10.10
C PRO A 152 -29.51 -1.33 -10.89
N GLY A 153 -29.45 -2.61 -11.01
CA GLY A 153 -30.52 -3.41 -11.58
C GLY A 153 -30.22 -4.89 -11.70
N ASN A 154 -30.88 -5.65 -10.85
CA ASN A 154 -31.16 -7.07 -10.87
C ASN A 154 -30.09 -8.08 -10.42
N GLU A 155 -30.46 -8.67 -9.29
CA GLU A 155 -29.98 -9.93 -8.74
C GLU A 155 -30.04 -11.05 -9.79
N VAL A 156 -28.92 -11.73 -10.00
CA VAL A 156 -28.89 -13.14 -10.42
C VAL A 156 -27.65 -13.77 -9.77
N ASP A 157 -27.89 -14.84 -9.02
CA ASP A 157 -26.89 -15.74 -8.47
C ASP A 157 -25.88 -16.19 -9.54
N GLY A 158 -24.62 -16.05 -9.25
CA GLY A 158 -23.54 -16.55 -10.09
C GLY A 158 -22.22 -16.43 -9.35
N GLU A 159 -21.68 -17.56 -8.93
CA GLU A 159 -20.33 -17.74 -8.42
C GLU A 159 -19.31 -16.88 -9.19
N HIS A 160 -18.67 -15.95 -8.50
CA HIS A 160 -17.43 -15.36 -9.01
C HIS A 160 -16.41 -15.13 -7.91
N ASP A 161 -15.47 -16.02 -7.93
CA ASP A 161 -14.08 -15.89 -7.66
C ASP A 161 -13.56 -14.55 -8.23
N SER A 162 -13.25 -13.57 -7.39
CA SER A 162 -12.45 -12.46 -7.90
C SER A 162 -11.98 -11.49 -6.81
N ASN A 163 -10.73 -11.52 -6.59
CA ASN A 163 -9.84 -10.37 -6.43
C ASN A 163 -10.08 -9.40 -5.26
N SER A 164 -10.38 -9.94 -4.08
CA SER A 164 -10.10 -9.28 -2.81
C SER A 164 -8.66 -9.54 -2.32
N GLY A 165 -7.77 -10.00 -3.24
CA GLY A 165 -6.43 -10.48 -2.95
C GLY A 165 -5.41 -9.43 -2.48
N GLY A 166 -5.58 -8.17 -2.83
CA GLY A 166 -4.50 -7.20 -2.66
C GLY A 166 -4.04 -6.90 -1.22
N MET A 167 -4.92 -6.92 -0.22
CA MET A 167 -4.52 -6.68 1.18
C MET A 167 -4.04 -7.95 1.88
N LEU A 168 -4.73 -9.07 1.65
CA LEU A 168 -4.35 -10.36 2.23
C LEU A 168 -2.98 -10.84 1.72
N GLU A 169 -2.73 -10.70 0.43
CA GLU A 169 -1.49 -11.14 -0.23
C GLU A 169 -0.25 -10.39 0.26
N ASN A 170 -0.39 -9.14 0.69
CA ASN A 170 0.74 -8.32 1.17
C ASN A 170 1.27 -8.74 2.55
N TYR A 171 0.41 -9.33 3.38
CA TYR A 171 0.74 -9.69 4.77
C TYR A 171 0.59 -11.18 5.05
N THR A 172 0.18 -11.96 4.03
CA THR A 172 -0.05 -13.39 4.19
C THR A 172 0.54 -14.17 3.04
N VAL A 173 0.90 -15.42 3.32
CA VAL A 173 1.34 -16.39 2.32
C VAL A 173 0.27 -17.45 2.18
N ASN A 174 -0.24 -17.65 0.95
CA ASN A 174 -1.22 -18.70 0.66
C ASN A 174 -0.53 -20.07 0.64
N LEU A 175 -0.74 -20.88 1.68
CA LEU A 175 -0.10 -22.19 1.82
C LEU A 175 -0.67 -23.21 0.82
N ASN A 176 -1.95 -23.12 0.43
CA ASN A 176 -2.51 -23.99 -0.60
C ASN A 176 -1.82 -23.76 -1.95
N HIS A 177 -1.53 -22.51 -2.31
CA HIS A 177 -0.78 -22.21 -3.53
C HIS A 177 0.65 -22.78 -3.48
N LEU A 178 1.33 -22.64 -2.34
CA LEU A 178 2.65 -23.25 -2.14
C LEU A 178 2.62 -24.78 -2.26
N ALA A 179 1.55 -25.41 -1.75
CA ALA A 179 1.36 -26.85 -1.89
C ALA A 179 1.16 -27.27 -3.34
N LEU A 180 0.35 -26.52 -4.12
CA LEU A 180 0.13 -26.78 -5.56
C LEU A 180 1.42 -26.73 -6.38
N ILE A 181 2.33 -25.82 -6.08
CA ILE A 181 3.62 -25.68 -6.78
C ILE A 181 4.74 -26.54 -6.16
N ASN A 182 4.38 -27.50 -5.27
CA ASN A 182 5.30 -28.40 -4.60
C ASN A 182 6.45 -27.70 -3.84
N LYS A 183 6.20 -26.55 -3.26
CA LYS A 183 7.16 -25.81 -2.41
C LYS A 183 7.01 -26.13 -0.92
N ILE A 184 6.14 -27.05 -0.55
CA ILE A 184 5.94 -27.53 0.82
C ILE A 184 6.53 -28.91 0.96
N ASP A 185 7.39 -29.10 1.95
CA ASP A 185 7.99 -30.37 2.28
C ASP A 185 6.96 -31.37 2.79
N PRO A 186 7.13 -32.68 2.52
CA PRO A 186 6.23 -33.70 3.04
C PRO A 186 6.32 -33.78 4.58
N LEU A 187 5.18 -33.73 5.24
CA LEU A 187 5.08 -33.90 6.68
C LEU A 187 5.19 -35.37 7.06
N VAL A 188 6.12 -35.72 7.92
CA VAL A 188 6.35 -37.08 8.36
C VAL A 188 6.11 -37.20 9.87
N GLY A 189 5.35 -38.22 10.29
CA GLY A 189 5.18 -38.61 11.68
C GLY A 189 4.27 -37.69 12.52
N ARG A 190 3.43 -36.87 11.90
CA ARG A 190 2.50 -35.94 12.57
C ARG A 190 1.02 -36.16 12.18
N GLU A 191 0.66 -37.35 11.77
CA GLU A 191 -0.68 -37.70 11.29
C GLU A 191 -1.75 -37.47 12.36
N LYS A 192 -1.47 -37.85 13.61
CA LYS A 192 -2.41 -37.71 14.73
C LYS A 192 -2.69 -36.25 15.08
N GLU A 193 -1.67 -35.41 15.01
CA GLU A 193 -1.78 -33.98 15.27
C GLU A 193 -2.62 -33.31 14.19
N ILE A 194 -2.39 -33.61 12.91
CA ILE A 194 -3.20 -33.10 11.79
C ILE A 194 -4.65 -33.54 11.92
N GLU A 195 -4.91 -34.81 12.16
CA GLU A 195 -6.28 -35.31 12.36
C GLU A 195 -6.99 -34.56 13.49
N ARG A 196 -6.28 -34.27 14.58
CA ARG A 196 -6.82 -33.50 15.70
C ARG A 196 -7.12 -32.06 15.31
N VAL A 197 -6.26 -31.44 14.50
CA VAL A 197 -6.48 -30.08 13.94
C VAL A 197 -7.71 -30.09 13.04
N ILE A 198 -7.83 -31.04 12.11
CA ILE A 198 -8.97 -31.20 11.22
C ILE A 198 -10.26 -31.35 12.02
N GLN A 199 -10.29 -32.25 12.99
CA GLN A 199 -11.44 -32.46 13.89
C GLN A 199 -11.85 -31.18 14.61
N THR A 200 -10.86 -30.35 15.02
CA THR A 200 -11.10 -29.09 15.72
C THR A 200 -11.69 -28.05 14.74
N LEU A 201 -11.14 -27.93 13.54
CA LEU A 201 -11.62 -26.99 12.51
C LEU A 201 -13.04 -27.32 12.04
N CYS A 202 -13.42 -28.59 11.99
CA CYS A 202 -14.75 -29.04 11.61
C CYS A 202 -15.84 -28.79 12.67
N ARG A 203 -15.51 -28.26 13.84
CA ARG A 203 -16.50 -27.93 14.88
C ARG A 203 -17.28 -26.69 14.53
N ARG A 204 -18.56 -26.64 14.92
CA ARG A 204 -19.41 -25.44 14.76
C ARG A 204 -19.01 -24.27 15.64
N ARG A 205 -18.38 -24.55 16.81
CA ARG A 205 -17.89 -23.55 17.77
C ARG A 205 -16.56 -24.02 18.33
N LYS A 206 -15.73 -23.07 18.78
CA LYS A 206 -14.38 -23.34 19.32
C LYS A 206 -13.53 -24.13 18.33
N ASN A 207 -13.58 -23.70 17.07
CA ASN A 207 -12.88 -24.30 15.94
C ASN A 207 -11.43 -23.76 15.74
N ASN A 208 -10.87 -23.09 16.74
CA ASN A 208 -9.52 -22.52 16.67
C ASN A 208 -8.54 -23.48 17.36
N PRO A 209 -7.76 -24.29 16.63
CA PRO A 209 -6.72 -25.13 17.21
C PRO A 209 -5.51 -24.26 17.63
N LEU A 210 -5.02 -24.50 18.85
CA LEU A 210 -3.78 -23.91 19.34
C LEU A 210 -2.69 -25.01 19.40
N LEU A 211 -1.58 -24.77 18.69
CA LEU A 211 -0.42 -25.65 18.69
C LEU A 211 0.62 -25.12 19.67
N VAL A 212 0.86 -25.86 20.74
CA VAL A 212 1.80 -25.51 21.81
C VAL A 212 3.02 -26.48 21.80
N GLY A 213 4.20 -25.93 21.96
CA GLY A 213 5.45 -26.71 22.01
C GLY A 213 6.68 -25.80 21.93
N GLU A 214 7.86 -26.36 22.15
CA GLU A 214 9.13 -25.65 22.07
C GLU A 214 9.41 -25.11 20.63
N ALA A 215 10.37 -24.20 20.52
CA ALA A 215 10.81 -23.71 19.22
C ALA A 215 11.41 -24.88 18.39
N GLY A 216 11.14 -24.89 17.08
CA GLY A 216 11.72 -25.91 16.17
C GLY A 216 11.01 -27.28 16.13
N VAL A 217 10.01 -27.55 16.96
CA VAL A 217 9.30 -28.86 16.96
C VAL A 217 8.33 -29.09 15.78
N GLY A 218 8.28 -28.20 14.82
CA GLY A 218 7.47 -28.38 13.60
C GLY A 218 6.03 -27.91 13.70
N LYS A 219 5.69 -26.91 14.55
CA LYS A 219 4.33 -26.35 14.65
C LYS A 219 3.83 -25.78 13.32
N THR A 220 4.67 -25.05 12.62
CA THR A 220 4.35 -24.47 11.30
C THR A 220 4.16 -25.54 10.25
N ALA A 221 4.98 -26.60 10.28
CA ALA A 221 4.88 -27.73 9.36
C ALA A 221 3.52 -28.45 9.44
N ILE A 222 2.82 -28.40 10.58
CA ILE A 222 1.46 -28.95 10.71
C ILE A 222 0.46 -28.14 9.87
N ALA A 223 0.58 -26.80 9.84
CA ALA A 223 -0.28 -25.95 9.01
C ALA A 223 0.01 -26.15 7.51
N GLU A 224 1.27 -26.28 7.13
CA GLU A 224 1.72 -26.59 5.78
C GLU A 224 1.25 -27.97 5.33
N GLY A 225 1.38 -28.99 6.18
CA GLY A 225 0.87 -30.34 5.95
C GLY A 225 -0.66 -30.38 5.78
N LEU A 226 -1.40 -29.56 6.54
CA LEU A 226 -2.85 -29.44 6.37
C LEU A 226 -3.19 -28.80 5.01
N ALA A 227 -2.48 -27.75 4.59
CA ALA A 227 -2.67 -27.13 3.29
C ALA A 227 -2.45 -28.15 2.14
N LYS A 228 -1.43 -28.99 2.26
CA LYS A 228 -1.13 -30.06 1.31
C LYS A 228 -2.27 -31.10 1.24
N ARG A 229 -2.81 -31.55 2.39
CA ARG A 229 -3.95 -32.47 2.43
C ARG A 229 -5.22 -31.87 1.81
N ILE A 230 -5.46 -30.56 1.98
CA ILE A 230 -6.59 -29.87 1.34
C ILE A 230 -6.43 -29.92 -0.19
N VAL A 231 -5.23 -29.64 -0.71
CA VAL A 231 -4.93 -29.69 -2.14
C VAL A 231 -5.05 -31.10 -2.69
N GLU A 232 -4.56 -32.10 -1.94
CA GLU A 232 -4.67 -33.53 -2.29
C GLU A 232 -6.08 -34.12 -2.07
N LYS A 233 -7.00 -33.30 -1.56
CA LYS A 233 -8.39 -33.69 -1.23
C LYS A 233 -8.50 -34.79 -0.17
N ASP A 234 -7.49 -34.90 0.70
CA ASP A 234 -7.43 -35.83 1.83
C ASP A 234 -7.93 -35.17 3.13
N VAL A 235 -9.09 -34.52 3.05
CA VAL A 235 -9.78 -33.86 4.16
C VAL A 235 -11.31 -34.02 4.00
N PRO A 236 -12.09 -33.83 5.10
CA PRO A 236 -13.53 -33.81 5.01
C PRO A 236 -14.06 -32.75 4.05
N ASP A 237 -15.22 -33.01 3.40
CA ASP A 237 -15.85 -32.11 2.41
C ASP A 237 -15.98 -30.67 2.87
N LEU A 238 -16.18 -30.47 4.18
CA LEU A 238 -16.29 -29.15 4.80
C LEU A 238 -15.03 -28.29 4.57
N LEU A 239 -13.85 -28.89 4.48
CA LEU A 239 -12.57 -28.20 4.35
C LEU A 239 -12.04 -28.12 2.92
N LEU A 240 -12.64 -28.85 1.97
CA LEU A 240 -12.15 -28.93 0.58
C LEU A 240 -12.07 -27.56 -0.13
N LYS A 241 -12.96 -26.63 0.22
CA LYS A 241 -13.03 -25.29 -0.38
C LYS A 241 -12.27 -24.22 0.41
N HIS A 242 -11.61 -24.61 1.51
CA HIS A 242 -10.92 -23.66 2.37
C HIS A 242 -9.48 -23.43 1.92
N GLN A 243 -9.00 -22.22 2.13
CA GLN A 243 -7.62 -21.82 1.90
C GLN A 243 -6.97 -21.45 3.23
N ILE A 244 -5.70 -21.78 3.36
CA ILE A 244 -4.88 -21.47 4.56
C ILE A 244 -3.92 -20.35 4.20
N TYR A 245 -4.00 -19.27 4.94
CA TYR A 245 -3.10 -18.13 4.84
C TYR A 245 -2.23 -18.06 6.09
N ALA A 246 -0.92 -18.05 5.90
CA ALA A 246 0.05 -17.80 6.98
C ALA A 246 0.28 -16.30 7.08
N LEU A 247 -0.06 -15.70 8.24
CA LEU A 247 0.15 -14.28 8.51
C LEU A 247 1.62 -14.02 8.85
N ASP A 248 2.25 -13.11 8.10
CA ASP A 248 3.60 -12.62 8.41
C ASP A 248 3.54 -11.44 9.39
N MET A 249 3.72 -11.74 10.66
CA MET A 249 3.74 -10.73 11.72
C MET A 249 4.90 -9.74 11.57
N GLY A 250 6.02 -10.13 10.94
CA GLY A 250 7.15 -9.24 10.67
C GLY A 250 6.80 -8.19 9.64
N ALA A 251 6.18 -8.60 8.53
CA ALA A 251 5.71 -7.70 7.48
C ALA A 251 4.62 -6.74 8.00
N LEU A 252 3.73 -7.25 8.85
CA LEU A 252 2.64 -6.48 9.44
C LEU A 252 3.16 -5.41 10.42
N LEU A 253 4.13 -5.75 11.28
CA LEU A 253 4.77 -4.81 12.20
C LEU A 253 5.68 -3.80 11.49
N ALA A 254 6.36 -4.19 10.42
CA ALA A 254 7.18 -3.28 9.62
C ALA A 254 6.35 -2.22 8.87
N GLY A 255 5.06 -2.50 8.62
CA GLY A 255 4.11 -1.57 8.01
C GLY A 255 3.49 -0.57 8.99
N THR A 256 3.53 -0.83 10.30
CA THR A 256 2.94 0.03 11.35
C THR A 256 4.02 0.83 12.05
N LYS A 257 3.90 2.16 12.02
CA LYS A 257 4.92 3.09 12.57
C LYS A 257 4.78 3.32 14.08
N TYR A 258 3.65 2.96 14.66
CA TYR A 258 3.34 3.13 16.08
C TYR A 258 2.67 1.87 16.64
N ARG A 259 3.06 1.52 17.88
CA ARG A 259 2.51 0.38 18.63
C ARG A 259 0.99 0.48 18.88
N GLY A 260 0.41 1.70 18.74
CA GLY A 260 -1.02 1.97 18.87
C GLY A 260 -1.84 1.83 17.57
N ASP A 261 -1.19 1.65 16.43
CA ASP A 261 -1.90 1.39 15.16
C ASP A 261 -2.31 -0.10 15.03
N PHE A 262 -1.97 -0.90 16.03
CA PHE A 262 -2.20 -2.34 16.06
C PHE A 262 -3.42 -2.74 16.90
N GLU A 263 -4.01 -1.83 17.68
CA GLU A 263 -5.25 -2.01 18.43
C GLU A 263 -6.45 -1.49 17.60
#